data_05e73a73d6606e2da39b89073d556fe0
#
_entry.id   05e73a73d6606e2da39b89073d556fe0
#
_cell.length_a   1.000
_cell.length_b   1.000
_cell.length_c   1.000
_cell.angle_alpha   90.00
_cell.angle_beta   90.00
_cell.angle_gamma   90.00
#
_symmetry.space_group_name_H-M   'P 1'
#
loop_
_entity.id
_entity.type
_entity.pdbx_description
1 polymer ?
#
loop_
_entity_poly.entity_id
_entity_poly.type
_entity_poly.pdbx_seq_one_letter_code
_entity_poly.pdbx_strand_id
1 'polypeptide(L)'
;MREAKPASASGELILAAAAKILGRDPGASIDAITEAAGVSRATFYRHFRSRAELLATLDIQPDPDARERILAAAVELIGRDGLRGMSMDELATRAAVSRATVYRLFPGKEALFDALLVEYSPFAEFEEVLERLGSRPPDEVLPALAQAVATVAGPRIGIIRSLFFEVSSQTPDALTGADPRLRQALNTVSRYLVDQMAAGTLRPMHPLLAAQAFMGPIVFHLVTRSEIERLGVLDVSIEQSVDELARTALRALGT
;
A
#
# COMPACT_ATOMS: atom_id res chain seq x y z
N MET A 1 -34.70 21.20 -4.58
CA MET A 1 -34.02 22.51 -4.63
C MET A 1 -33.98 23.02 -3.17
N ARG A 2 -32.83 22.84 -2.45
CA ARG A 2 -32.67 23.34 -1.07
C ARG A 2 -32.08 24.73 -1.17
N GLU A 3 -32.85 25.73 -0.74
CA GLU A 3 -32.37 27.12 -0.61
C GLU A 3 -31.12 27.16 0.28
N ALA A 4 -30.07 27.77 -0.24
CA ALA A 4 -28.88 28.07 0.53
C ALA A 4 -29.23 29.12 1.60
N LYS A 5 -29.10 28.74 2.89
CA LYS A 5 -29.23 29.63 4.04
C LYS A 5 -28.19 30.75 3.90
N PRO A 6 -28.54 32.03 4.07
CA PRO A 6 -27.57 33.11 3.93
C PRO A 6 -26.41 32.89 4.90
N ALA A 7 -25.18 32.94 4.38
CA ALA A 7 -23.97 32.81 5.15
C ALA A 7 -23.91 33.91 6.24
N SER A 8 -23.78 33.52 7.50
CA SER A 8 -23.56 34.49 8.56
C SER A 8 -22.14 35.07 8.44
N ALA A 9 -21.93 36.31 8.91
CA ALA A 9 -20.62 36.95 8.85
C ALA A 9 -19.48 36.07 9.37
N SER A 10 -19.73 35.25 10.40
CA SER A 10 -18.73 34.28 10.90
C SER A 10 -18.46 33.12 9.94
N GLY A 11 -19.46 32.67 9.19
CA GLY A 11 -19.30 31.63 8.16
C GLY A 11 -18.45 32.13 7.00
N GLU A 12 -18.65 33.36 6.55
CA GLU A 12 -17.85 34.01 5.50
C GLU A 12 -16.39 34.20 5.92
N LEU A 13 -16.15 34.61 7.17
CA LEU A 13 -14.81 34.74 7.73
C LEU A 13 -14.07 33.40 7.76
N ILE A 14 -14.75 32.31 8.15
CA ILE A 14 -14.18 30.96 8.15
C ILE A 14 -13.85 30.53 6.72
N LEU A 15 -14.73 30.75 5.75
CA LEU A 15 -14.49 30.41 4.35
C LEU A 15 -13.33 31.20 3.75
N ALA A 16 -13.25 32.51 3.99
CA ALA A 16 -12.17 33.35 3.49
C ALA A 16 -10.80 32.96 4.10
N ALA A 17 -10.76 32.72 5.42
CA ALA A 17 -9.55 32.27 6.09
C ALA A 17 -9.12 30.87 5.61
N ALA A 18 -10.07 29.95 5.47
CA ALA A 18 -9.82 28.61 4.98
C ALA A 18 -9.30 28.63 3.55
N ALA A 19 -9.90 29.36 2.62
CA ALA A 19 -9.43 29.47 1.24
C ALA A 19 -7.98 29.97 1.18
N LYS A 20 -7.62 30.96 2.00
CA LYS A 20 -6.27 31.53 2.04
C LYS A 20 -5.23 30.56 2.61
N ILE A 21 -5.57 29.84 3.69
CA ILE A 21 -4.66 28.90 4.36
C ILE A 21 -4.52 27.62 3.55
N LEU A 22 -5.63 27.05 3.11
CA LEU A 22 -5.66 25.79 2.37
C LEU A 22 -5.03 25.91 0.96
N GLY A 23 -5.01 27.10 0.38
CA GLY A 23 -4.27 27.38 -0.83
C GLY A 23 -2.74 27.37 -0.64
N ARG A 24 -2.24 27.45 0.62
CA ARG A 24 -0.81 27.37 0.97
C ARG A 24 -0.44 26.07 1.66
N ASP A 25 -1.33 25.56 2.47
CA ASP A 25 -1.23 24.31 3.21
C ASP A 25 -2.57 23.57 3.12
N PRO A 26 -2.77 22.70 2.12
CA PRO A 26 -3.99 21.91 1.96
C PRO A 26 -4.30 21.01 3.18
N GLY A 27 -3.28 20.75 4.01
CA GLY A 27 -3.37 19.96 5.24
C GLY A 27 -3.76 20.74 6.50
N ALA A 28 -3.89 22.07 6.44
CA ALA A 28 -4.12 22.91 7.60
C ALA A 28 -5.26 22.41 8.50
N SER A 29 -5.03 22.46 9.81
CA SER A 29 -5.99 22.00 10.83
C SER A 29 -7.16 22.97 11.00
N ILE A 30 -8.27 22.47 11.61
CA ILE A 30 -9.39 23.35 12.00
C ILE A 30 -8.90 24.44 12.95
N ASP A 31 -7.93 24.15 13.83
CA ASP A 31 -7.38 25.14 14.77
C ASP A 31 -6.68 26.27 14.03
N ALA A 32 -5.84 25.96 13.04
CA ALA A 32 -5.19 26.97 12.21
C ALA A 32 -6.21 27.84 11.44
N ILE A 33 -7.27 27.20 10.94
CA ILE A 33 -8.33 27.92 10.21
C ILE A 33 -9.12 28.83 11.16
N THR A 34 -9.48 28.35 12.35
CA THR A 34 -10.26 29.13 13.33
C THR A 34 -9.45 30.30 13.92
N GLU A 35 -8.16 30.08 14.18
CA GLU A 35 -7.23 31.10 14.60
C GLU A 35 -7.11 32.22 13.55
N ALA A 36 -6.90 31.87 12.30
CA ALA A 36 -6.81 32.82 11.19
C ALA A 36 -8.13 33.53 10.89
N ALA A 37 -9.26 32.88 11.14
CA ALA A 37 -10.59 33.49 11.04
C ALA A 37 -10.96 34.34 12.23
N GLY A 38 -10.19 34.30 13.33
CA GLY A 38 -10.50 34.98 14.57
C GLY A 38 -11.77 34.47 15.27
N VAL A 39 -12.08 33.17 15.12
CA VAL A 39 -13.28 32.55 15.69
C VAL A 39 -12.95 31.37 16.58
N SER A 40 -13.86 30.96 17.46
CA SER A 40 -13.69 29.78 18.29
C SER A 40 -14.01 28.50 17.51
N ARG A 41 -13.46 27.34 17.97
CA ARG A 41 -13.86 26.00 17.45
C ARG A 41 -15.36 25.77 17.55
N ALA A 42 -16.01 26.23 18.62
CA ALA A 42 -17.47 26.13 18.78
C ALA A 42 -18.20 26.90 17.67
N THR A 43 -17.69 28.06 17.28
CA THR A 43 -18.22 28.85 16.17
C THR A 43 -18.02 28.12 14.85
N PHE A 44 -16.88 27.48 14.63
CA PHE A 44 -16.65 26.65 13.46
C PHE A 44 -17.70 25.53 13.34
N TYR A 45 -17.86 24.69 14.40
CA TYR A 45 -18.79 23.56 14.37
C TYR A 45 -20.28 23.96 14.33
N ARG A 46 -20.61 25.20 14.62
CA ARG A 46 -21.94 25.74 14.39
C ARG A 46 -22.24 26.00 12.92
N HIS A 47 -21.20 26.24 12.10
CA HIS A 47 -21.32 26.51 10.65
C HIS A 47 -21.00 25.30 9.78
N PHE A 48 -20.01 24.51 10.17
CA PHE A 48 -19.51 23.33 9.44
C PHE A 48 -19.42 22.14 10.39
N ARG A 49 -20.12 21.06 10.07
CA ARG A 49 -20.13 19.82 10.88
C ARG A 49 -18.75 19.15 10.90
N SER A 50 -17.95 19.37 9.86
CA SER A 50 -16.63 18.80 9.72
C SER A 50 -15.75 19.64 8.78
N ARG A 51 -14.43 19.36 8.82
CA ARG A 51 -13.49 19.91 7.83
C ARG A 51 -13.85 19.48 6.40
N ALA A 52 -14.36 18.26 6.21
CA ALA A 52 -14.79 17.77 4.92
C ALA A 52 -15.94 18.60 4.33
N GLU A 53 -16.90 19.03 5.15
CA GLU A 53 -17.98 19.90 4.72
C GLU A 53 -17.46 21.30 4.33
N LEU A 54 -16.49 21.85 5.08
CA LEU A 54 -15.82 23.09 4.73
C LEU A 54 -15.10 23.00 3.38
N LEU A 55 -14.32 21.92 3.16
CA LEU A 55 -13.60 21.69 1.90
C LEU A 55 -14.56 21.55 0.72
N ALA A 56 -15.65 20.81 0.91
CA ALA A 56 -16.70 20.67 -0.11
C ALA A 56 -17.39 22.01 -0.44
N THR A 57 -17.57 22.88 0.57
CA THR A 57 -18.15 24.22 0.37
C THR A 57 -17.21 25.16 -0.39
N LEU A 58 -15.90 24.97 -0.23
CA LEU A 58 -14.86 25.74 -0.94
C LEU A 58 -14.51 25.14 -2.32
N ASP A 59 -15.12 24.02 -2.68
CA ASP A 59 -14.75 23.22 -3.86
C ASP A 59 -13.24 22.85 -3.91
N ILE A 60 -12.63 22.78 -2.72
CA ILE A 60 -11.22 22.40 -2.57
C ILE A 60 -11.18 20.87 -2.52
N GLN A 61 -10.70 20.28 -3.61
CA GLN A 61 -10.44 18.84 -3.64
C GLN A 61 -9.36 18.49 -2.59
N PRO A 62 -9.48 17.35 -1.89
CA PRO A 62 -8.37 16.83 -1.09
C PRO A 62 -7.13 16.73 -1.98
N ASP A 63 -5.97 17.11 -1.46
CA ASP A 63 -4.69 16.94 -2.18
C ASP A 63 -4.56 15.47 -2.62
N PRO A 64 -4.71 15.13 -3.92
CA PRO A 64 -4.71 13.75 -4.39
C PRO A 64 -3.35 13.08 -4.17
N ASP A 65 -2.27 13.89 -4.15
CA ASP A 65 -0.91 13.40 -4.04
C ASP A 65 -0.48 13.18 -2.58
N ALA A 66 -1.26 13.64 -1.60
CA ALA A 66 -0.90 13.51 -0.17
C ALA A 66 -0.72 12.06 0.26
N ARG A 67 -1.57 11.15 -0.24
CA ARG A 67 -1.46 9.71 0.05
C ARG A 67 -0.15 9.15 -0.50
N GLU A 68 0.16 9.45 -1.73
CA GLU A 68 1.37 8.98 -2.41
C GLU A 68 2.64 9.51 -1.71
N ARG A 69 2.68 10.82 -1.38
CA ARG A 69 3.80 11.41 -0.65
C ARG A 69 4.00 10.79 0.73
N ILE A 70 2.90 10.49 1.46
CA ILE A 70 2.98 9.82 2.76
C ILE A 70 3.55 8.41 2.60
N LEU A 71 3.09 7.63 1.62
CA LEU A 71 3.58 6.27 1.39
C LEU A 71 5.05 6.28 0.98
N ALA A 72 5.46 7.18 0.08
CA ALA A 72 6.87 7.33 -0.32
C ALA A 72 7.77 7.69 0.87
N ALA A 73 7.36 8.66 1.69
CA ALA A 73 8.09 9.03 2.90
C ALA A 73 8.15 7.91 3.94
N ALA A 74 7.06 7.13 4.08
CA ALA A 74 7.01 5.99 4.99
C ALA A 74 8.01 4.89 4.60
N VAL A 75 8.13 4.61 3.32
CA VAL A 75 9.13 3.66 2.79
C VAL A 75 10.55 4.05 3.21
N GLU A 76 10.91 5.32 3.03
CA GLU A 76 12.24 5.80 3.41
C GLU A 76 12.49 5.68 4.92
N LEU A 77 11.50 6.05 5.74
CA LEU A 77 11.60 6.00 7.19
C LEU A 77 11.64 4.56 7.72
N ILE A 78 10.82 3.67 7.17
CA ILE A 78 10.82 2.24 7.54
C ILE A 78 12.14 1.58 7.12
N GLY A 79 12.67 1.93 5.96
CA GLY A 79 13.98 1.44 5.50
C GLY A 79 15.13 1.84 6.42
N ARG A 80 15.03 2.99 7.09
CA ARG A 80 16.04 3.51 8.02
C ARG A 80 15.87 3.00 9.45
N ASP A 81 14.65 3.06 9.98
CA ASP A 81 14.37 2.92 11.43
C ASP A 81 13.49 1.70 11.75
N GLY A 82 12.97 1.00 10.76
CA GLY A 82 11.89 0.03 10.90
C GLY A 82 10.54 0.68 11.22
N LEU A 83 9.46 -0.07 11.12
CA LEU A 83 8.10 0.44 11.40
C LEU A 83 7.95 0.91 12.85
N ARG A 84 8.55 0.17 13.78
CA ARG A 84 8.48 0.51 15.22
C ARG A 84 9.22 1.80 15.53
N GLY A 85 10.40 2.02 14.94
CA GLY A 85 11.23 3.21 15.13
C GLY A 85 10.68 4.46 14.44
N MET A 86 9.96 4.32 13.35
CA MET A 86 9.37 5.44 12.62
C MET A 86 8.39 6.25 13.47
N SER A 87 8.45 7.58 13.38
CA SER A 87 7.50 8.49 14.01
C SER A 87 6.45 8.98 13.00
N MET A 88 5.16 8.97 13.39
CA MET A 88 4.09 9.55 12.56
C MET A 88 4.23 11.07 12.40
N ASP A 89 4.90 11.74 13.33
CA ASP A 89 5.20 13.17 13.26
C ASP A 89 6.31 13.46 12.26
N GLU A 90 7.36 12.65 12.28
CA GLU A 90 8.44 12.72 11.30
C GLU A 90 7.92 12.39 9.90
N LEU A 91 7.02 11.41 9.80
CA LEU A 91 6.33 11.07 8.55
C LEU A 91 5.55 12.27 7.98
N ALA A 92 4.78 12.97 8.82
CA ALA A 92 4.06 14.17 8.40
C ALA A 92 5.01 15.27 7.87
N THR A 93 6.12 15.49 8.58
CA THR A 93 7.14 16.45 8.18
C THR A 93 7.78 16.08 6.85
N ARG A 94 8.18 14.81 6.70
CA ARG A 94 8.85 14.31 5.50
C ARG A 94 7.93 14.30 4.27
N ALA A 95 6.66 13.96 4.46
CA ALA A 95 5.65 13.98 3.40
C ALA A 95 5.15 15.40 3.06
N ALA A 96 5.60 16.42 3.79
CA ALA A 96 5.13 17.80 3.67
C ALA A 96 3.59 17.92 3.81
N VAL A 97 3.03 17.22 4.81
CA VAL A 97 1.60 17.27 5.13
C VAL A 97 1.39 17.53 6.63
N SER A 98 0.17 17.88 7.01
CA SER A 98 -0.15 18.03 8.43
C SER A 98 -0.28 16.66 9.14
N ARG A 99 0.02 16.61 10.46
CA ARG A 99 -0.26 15.43 11.30
C ARG A 99 -1.71 14.96 11.15
N ALA A 100 -2.65 15.89 11.13
CA ALA A 100 -4.07 15.59 10.96
C ALA A 100 -4.35 14.90 9.61
N THR A 101 -3.64 15.26 8.54
CA THR A 101 -3.73 14.60 7.25
C THR A 101 -3.23 13.17 7.31
N VAL A 102 -2.07 12.93 7.97
CA VAL A 102 -1.52 11.58 8.14
C VAL A 102 -2.51 10.70 8.90
N TYR A 103 -2.98 11.13 10.09
CA TYR A 103 -3.90 10.33 10.90
C TYR A 103 -5.28 10.15 10.30
N ARG A 104 -5.71 11.06 9.44
CA ARG A 104 -6.97 10.91 8.68
C ARG A 104 -6.86 9.83 7.59
N LEU A 105 -5.72 9.78 6.90
CA LEU A 105 -5.49 8.80 5.83
C LEU A 105 -5.03 7.45 6.40
N PHE A 106 -4.24 7.47 7.47
CA PHE A 106 -3.67 6.30 8.12
C PHE A 106 -3.84 6.44 9.63
N PRO A 107 -4.86 5.82 10.24
CA PRO A 107 -5.19 5.96 11.67
C PRO A 107 -4.15 5.37 12.64
N GLY A 108 -2.98 4.99 12.16
CA GLY A 108 -1.88 4.45 12.93
C GLY A 108 -0.84 3.79 12.02
N LYS A 109 0.24 3.29 12.62
CA LYS A 109 1.31 2.61 11.89
C LYS A 109 0.85 1.32 11.20
N GLU A 110 -0.09 0.60 11.81
CA GLU A 110 -0.66 -0.64 11.23
C GLU A 110 -1.40 -0.35 9.93
N ALA A 111 -2.32 0.62 9.93
CA ALA A 111 -3.06 1.01 8.74
C ALA A 111 -2.15 1.56 7.63
N LEU A 112 -1.07 2.26 8.00
CA LEU A 112 -0.05 2.71 7.07
C LEU A 112 0.70 1.52 6.47
N PHE A 113 1.06 0.55 7.29
CA PHE A 113 1.80 -0.63 6.87
C PHE A 113 0.97 -1.52 5.94
N ASP A 114 -0.31 -1.73 6.25
CA ASP A 114 -1.26 -2.44 5.39
C ASP A 114 -1.37 -1.75 4.01
N ALA A 115 -1.45 -0.42 4.01
CA ALA A 115 -1.48 0.34 2.78
C ALA A 115 -0.18 0.22 1.97
N LEU A 116 0.98 0.16 2.63
CA LEU A 116 2.28 -0.10 1.97
C LEU A 116 2.34 -1.51 1.38
N LEU A 117 1.86 -2.52 2.11
CA LEU A 117 1.79 -3.88 1.59
C LEU A 117 0.93 -3.96 0.34
N VAL A 118 -0.21 -3.29 0.30
CA VAL A 118 -1.08 -3.24 -0.89
C VAL A 118 -0.41 -2.50 -2.05
N GLU A 119 0.19 -1.34 -1.78
CA GLU A 119 0.77 -0.45 -2.81
C GLU A 119 2.02 -1.03 -3.47
N TYR A 120 2.84 -1.76 -2.69
CA TYR A 120 4.13 -2.28 -3.13
C TYR A 120 4.15 -3.79 -3.35
N SER A 121 3.02 -4.46 -3.18
CA SER A 121 2.86 -5.89 -3.49
C SER A 121 2.36 -6.09 -4.92
N PRO A 122 2.71 -7.20 -5.57
CA PRO A 122 2.29 -7.51 -6.94
C PRO A 122 0.86 -8.06 -7.02
N PHE A 123 -0.03 -7.69 -6.10
CA PHE A 123 -1.36 -8.28 -6.02
C PHE A 123 -2.28 -7.87 -7.17
N ALA A 124 -2.20 -6.61 -7.60
CA ALA A 124 -2.98 -6.13 -8.75
C ALA A 124 -2.55 -6.85 -10.03
N GLU A 125 -1.24 -7.03 -10.20
CA GLU A 125 -0.66 -7.75 -11.33
C GLU A 125 -1.01 -9.24 -11.28
N PHE A 126 -1.12 -9.84 -10.10
CA PHE A 126 -1.59 -11.22 -9.95
C PHE A 126 -3.05 -11.38 -10.37
N GLU A 127 -3.92 -10.46 -9.96
CA GLU A 127 -5.32 -10.46 -10.38
C GLU A 127 -5.41 -10.33 -11.89
N GLU A 128 -4.69 -9.40 -12.51
CA GLU A 128 -4.66 -9.21 -13.97
C GLU A 128 -4.16 -10.46 -14.71
N VAL A 129 -3.08 -11.08 -14.24
CA VAL A 129 -2.56 -12.33 -14.84
C VAL A 129 -3.59 -13.44 -14.74
N LEU A 130 -4.23 -13.62 -13.57
CA LEU A 130 -5.21 -14.68 -13.34
C LEU A 130 -6.53 -14.42 -14.06
N GLU A 131 -6.97 -13.18 -14.22
CA GLU A 131 -8.12 -12.85 -15.06
C GLU A 131 -7.86 -13.21 -16.54
N ARG A 132 -6.67 -12.93 -17.04
CA ARG A 132 -6.29 -13.18 -18.43
C ARG A 132 -5.95 -14.63 -18.72
N LEU A 133 -5.24 -15.31 -17.83
CA LEU A 133 -4.66 -16.62 -18.04
C LEU A 133 -5.16 -17.71 -17.09
N GLY A 134 -6.04 -17.42 -16.15
CA GLY A 134 -6.42 -18.34 -15.05
C GLY A 134 -7.12 -19.64 -15.52
N SER A 135 -7.57 -19.71 -16.78
CA SER A 135 -8.06 -20.94 -17.40
C SER A 135 -6.95 -21.77 -18.06
N ARG A 136 -5.72 -21.24 -18.12
CA ARG A 136 -4.57 -21.90 -18.73
C ARG A 136 -3.85 -22.82 -17.73
N PRO A 137 -3.04 -23.77 -18.24
CA PRO A 137 -2.28 -24.68 -17.39
C PRO A 137 -1.16 -23.95 -16.60
N PRO A 138 -0.63 -24.60 -15.54
CA PRO A 138 0.36 -23.98 -14.65
C PRO A 138 1.67 -23.56 -15.32
N ASP A 139 2.07 -24.21 -16.39
CA ASP A 139 3.28 -23.88 -17.15
C ASP A 139 3.19 -22.55 -17.92
N GLU A 140 1.98 -22.04 -18.16
CA GLU A 140 1.75 -20.70 -18.70
C GLU A 140 1.53 -19.67 -17.57
N VAL A 141 0.78 -20.03 -16.55
CA VAL A 141 0.32 -19.08 -15.49
C VAL A 141 1.41 -18.78 -14.46
N LEU A 142 2.10 -19.81 -13.96
CA LEU A 142 3.10 -19.61 -12.90
C LEU A 142 4.28 -18.74 -13.36
N PRO A 143 4.87 -18.95 -14.56
CA PRO A 143 5.88 -18.02 -15.07
C PRO A 143 5.37 -16.58 -15.25
N ALA A 144 4.12 -16.39 -15.70
CA ALA A 144 3.54 -15.06 -15.84
C ALA A 144 3.36 -14.35 -14.47
N LEU A 145 2.91 -15.08 -13.44
CA LEU A 145 2.85 -14.56 -12.06
C LEU A 145 4.24 -14.20 -11.54
N ALA A 146 5.24 -15.03 -11.81
CA ALA A 146 6.62 -14.77 -11.42
C ALA A 146 7.19 -13.51 -12.10
N GLN A 147 6.91 -13.30 -13.38
CA GLN A 147 7.32 -12.09 -14.11
C GLN A 147 6.60 -10.83 -13.59
N ALA A 148 5.33 -10.94 -13.18
CA ALA A 148 4.62 -9.83 -12.52
C ALA A 148 5.35 -9.41 -11.23
N VAL A 149 5.84 -10.39 -10.43
CA VAL A 149 6.67 -10.09 -9.26
C VAL A 149 7.96 -9.37 -9.65
N ALA A 150 8.67 -9.84 -10.69
CA ALA A 150 9.92 -9.22 -11.14
C ALA A 150 9.70 -7.76 -11.57
N THR A 151 8.61 -7.49 -12.27
CA THR A 151 8.25 -6.14 -12.75
C THR A 151 8.01 -5.18 -11.60
N VAL A 152 7.28 -5.61 -10.57
CA VAL A 152 6.98 -4.76 -9.40
C VAL A 152 8.19 -4.66 -8.47
N ALA A 153 8.85 -5.79 -8.22
CA ALA A 153 9.92 -5.89 -7.24
C ALA A 153 11.23 -5.28 -7.73
N GLY A 154 11.55 -5.41 -9.02
CA GLY A 154 12.84 -4.97 -9.56
C GLY A 154 13.21 -3.53 -9.17
N PRO A 155 12.39 -2.52 -9.49
CA PRO A 155 12.66 -1.12 -9.14
C PRO A 155 12.56 -0.81 -7.66
N ARG A 156 11.92 -1.70 -6.85
CA ARG A 156 11.50 -1.44 -5.46
C ARG A 156 12.05 -2.46 -4.47
N ILE A 157 13.12 -3.18 -4.84
CA ILE A 157 13.65 -4.31 -4.05
C ILE A 157 14.00 -3.93 -2.61
N GLY A 158 14.52 -2.73 -2.39
CA GLY A 158 14.83 -2.23 -1.04
C GLY A 158 13.59 -2.08 -0.17
N ILE A 159 12.47 -1.64 -0.77
CA ILE A 159 11.18 -1.50 -0.08
C ILE A 159 10.63 -2.87 0.29
N ILE A 160 10.59 -3.78 -0.67
CA ILE A 160 10.07 -5.14 -0.49
C ILE A 160 10.87 -5.87 0.58
N ARG A 161 12.19 -5.71 0.60
CA ARG A 161 13.05 -6.26 1.67
C ARG A 161 12.67 -5.69 3.04
N SER A 162 12.52 -4.38 3.17
CA SER A 162 12.14 -3.74 4.44
C SER A 162 10.77 -4.21 4.92
N LEU A 163 9.79 -4.30 4.03
CA LEU A 163 8.45 -4.81 4.34
C LEU A 163 8.49 -6.29 4.74
N PHE A 164 9.29 -7.12 4.04
CA PHE A 164 9.44 -8.53 4.36
C PHE A 164 10.00 -8.75 5.77
N PHE A 165 11.05 -8.03 6.14
CA PHE A 165 11.62 -8.11 7.48
C PHE A 165 10.66 -7.57 8.55
N GLU A 166 9.90 -6.53 8.24
CA GLU A 166 8.91 -5.99 9.17
C GLU A 166 7.75 -6.98 9.40
N VAL A 167 7.20 -7.60 8.34
CA VAL A 167 6.18 -8.67 8.47
C VAL A 167 6.72 -9.82 9.32
N SER A 168 7.97 -10.24 9.09
CA SER A 168 8.59 -11.35 9.82
C SER A 168 8.82 -11.03 11.31
N SER A 169 8.87 -9.76 11.69
CA SER A 169 9.07 -9.31 13.07
C SER A 169 7.78 -9.08 13.86
N GLN A 170 6.63 -9.08 13.16
CA GLN A 170 5.34 -8.84 13.80
C GLN A 170 4.79 -10.11 14.47
N THR A 171 3.95 -9.90 15.50
CA THR A 171 3.24 -11.01 16.14
C THR A 171 2.14 -11.55 15.22
N PRO A 172 1.76 -12.85 15.34
CA PRO A 172 0.71 -13.45 14.50
C PRO A 172 -0.62 -12.69 14.46
N ASP A 173 -0.95 -11.95 15.51
CA ASP A 173 -2.18 -11.17 15.60
C ASP A 173 -2.20 -9.95 14.66
N ALA A 174 -1.03 -9.46 14.23
CA ALA A 174 -0.94 -8.33 13.30
C ALA A 174 -1.54 -8.65 11.92
N LEU A 175 -1.56 -9.92 11.51
CA LEU A 175 -2.16 -10.33 10.24
C LEU A 175 -3.68 -10.55 10.32
N THR A 176 -4.28 -10.57 11.51
CA THR A 176 -5.73 -10.73 11.66
C THR A 176 -6.52 -9.51 11.18
N GLY A 177 -5.87 -8.33 11.14
CA GLY A 177 -6.38 -7.08 10.58
C GLY A 177 -6.05 -6.86 9.10
N ALA A 178 -5.45 -7.83 8.42
CA ALA A 178 -4.96 -7.67 7.05
C ALA A 178 -5.99 -7.05 6.10
N ASP A 179 -5.52 -6.12 5.26
CA ASP A 179 -6.34 -5.45 4.25
C ASP A 179 -7.17 -6.46 3.44
N PRO A 180 -8.47 -6.21 3.22
CA PRO A 180 -9.33 -7.07 2.40
C PRO A 180 -8.73 -7.41 1.03
N ARG A 181 -7.96 -6.51 0.42
CA ARG A 181 -7.31 -6.71 -0.88
C ARG A 181 -6.20 -7.76 -0.80
N LEU A 182 -5.39 -7.74 0.27
CA LEU A 182 -4.38 -8.78 0.52
C LEU A 182 -5.03 -10.15 0.65
N ARG A 183 -6.12 -10.24 1.42
CA ARG A 183 -6.88 -11.50 1.56
C ARG A 183 -7.50 -11.94 0.24
N GLN A 184 -8.04 -11.02 -0.55
CA GLN A 184 -8.62 -11.31 -1.86
C GLN A 184 -7.56 -11.87 -2.80
N ALA A 185 -6.41 -11.24 -2.93
CA ALA A 185 -5.32 -11.69 -3.80
C ALA A 185 -4.79 -13.08 -3.40
N LEU A 186 -4.58 -13.31 -2.10
CA LEU A 186 -4.20 -14.64 -1.59
C LEU A 186 -5.26 -15.71 -1.90
N ASN A 187 -6.54 -15.37 -1.75
CA ASN A 187 -7.64 -16.27 -2.10
C ASN A 187 -7.69 -16.59 -3.60
N THR A 188 -7.44 -15.59 -4.46
CA THR A 188 -7.46 -15.76 -5.91
C THR A 188 -6.35 -16.71 -6.37
N VAL A 189 -5.12 -16.51 -5.90
CA VAL A 189 -4.00 -17.42 -6.18
C VAL A 189 -4.25 -18.81 -5.60
N SER A 190 -4.74 -18.89 -4.35
CA SER A 190 -5.03 -20.18 -3.71
C SER A 190 -6.11 -20.97 -4.46
N ARG A 191 -7.15 -20.30 -4.95
CA ARG A 191 -8.21 -20.92 -5.74
C ARG A 191 -7.65 -21.51 -7.02
N TYR A 192 -6.86 -20.74 -7.76
CA TYR A 192 -6.21 -21.25 -8.97
C TYR A 192 -5.41 -22.54 -8.69
N LEU A 193 -4.58 -22.55 -7.63
CA LEU A 193 -3.80 -23.72 -7.25
C LEU A 193 -4.67 -24.93 -6.91
N VAL A 194 -5.77 -24.72 -6.17
CA VAL A 194 -6.74 -25.78 -5.83
C VAL A 194 -7.38 -26.37 -7.09
N ASP A 195 -7.80 -25.51 -8.03
CA ASP A 195 -8.41 -25.94 -9.27
C ASP A 195 -7.42 -26.77 -10.12
N GLN A 196 -6.15 -26.40 -10.18
CA GLN A 196 -5.10 -27.14 -10.86
C GLN A 196 -4.77 -28.48 -10.18
N MET A 197 -4.80 -28.54 -8.85
CA MET A 197 -4.69 -29.81 -8.11
C MET A 197 -5.88 -30.74 -8.39
N ALA A 198 -7.09 -30.19 -8.43
CA ALA A 198 -8.29 -30.97 -8.75
C ALA A 198 -8.29 -31.47 -10.19
N ALA A 199 -7.70 -30.71 -11.12
CA ALA A 199 -7.50 -31.12 -12.51
C ALA A 199 -6.34 -32.13 -12.72
N GLY A 200 -5.56 -32.40 -11.67
CA GLY A 200 -4.42 -33.34 -11.72
C GLY A 200 -3.17 -32.78 -12.44
N THR A 201 -3.11 -31.50 -12.72
CA THR A 201 -1.95 -30.82 -13.31
C THR A 201 -0.90 -30.43 -12.27
N LEU A 202 -1.33 -30.25 -11.02
CA LEU A 202 -0.45 -30.09 -9.87
C LEU A 202 -0.69 -31.23 -8.86
N ARG A 203 0.37 -31.64 -8.17
CA ARG A 203 0.27 -32.66 -7.13
C ARG A 203 -0.59 -32.16 -5.95
N PRO A 204 -1.42 -33.02 -5.36
CA PRO A 204 -2.23 -32.65 -4.21
C PRO A 204 -1.37 -32.27 -3.01
N MET A 205 -1.58 -31.05 -2.47
CA MET A 205 -0.95 -30.58 -1.25
C MET A 205 -1.76 -29.42 -0.67
N HIS A 206 -1.38 -28.96 0.53
CA HIS A 206 -2.03 -27.79 1.11
C HIS A 206 -1.81 -26.55 0.23
N PRO A 207 -2.85 -25.80 -0.19
CA PRO A 207 -2.72 -24.69 -1.15
C PRO A 207 -1.74 -23.61 -0.71
N LEU A 208 -1.68 -23.27 0.60
CA LEU A 208 -0.72 -22.33 1.14
C LEU A 208 0.73 -22.82 0.97
N LEU A 209 0.98 -24.15 1.17
CA LEU A 209 2.31 -24.71 0.97
C LEU A 209 2.71 -24.71 -0.52
N ALA A 210 1.76 -24.93 -1.43
CA ALA A 210 1.99 -24.79 -2.86
C ALA A 210 2.37 -23.36 -3.23
N ALA A 211 1.62 -22.38 -2.72
CA ALA A 211 1.93 -20.95 -2.91
C ALA A 211 3.31 -20.59 -2.35
N GLN A 212 3.66 -21.09 -1.15
CA GLN A 212 4.97 -20.87 -0.55
C GLN A 212 6.10 -21.56 -1.33
N ALA A 213 5.88 -22.78 -1.81
CA ALA A 213 6.87 -23.51 -2.63
C ALA A 213 7.14 -22.79 -3.96
N PHE A 214 6.14 -22.13 -4.52
CA PHE A 214 6.28 -21.30 -5.71
C PHE A 214 6.93 -19.94 -5.41
N MET A 215 6.35 -19.17 -4.50
CA MET A 215 6.78 -17.80 -4.23
C MET A 215 8.03 -17.70 -3.36
N GLY A 216 8.24 -18.65 -2.46
CA GLY A 216 9.32 -18.61 -1.48
C GLY A 216 10.70 -18.43 -2.09
N PRO A 217 11.14 -19.25 -3.05
CA PRO A 217 12.43 -19.09 -3.72
C PRO A 217 12.57 -17.74 -4.43
N ILE A 218 11.50 -17.26 -5.07
CA ILE A 218 11.48 -15.97 -5.77
C ILE A 218 11.68 -14.83 -4.78
N VAL A 219 10.87 -14.79 -3.72
CA VAL A 219 10.96 -13.75 -2.67
C VAL A 219 12.34 -13.80 -2.00
N PHE A 220 12.83 -14.99 -1.64
CA PHE A 220 14.14 -15.14 -1.04
C PHE A 220 15.26 -14.61 -1.95
N HIS A 221 15.23 -14.98 -3.25
CA HIS A 221 16.18 -14.47 -4.23
C HIS A 221 16.13 -12.93 -4.30
N LEU A 222 14.94 -12.35 -4.42
CA LEU A 222 14.78 -10.91 -4.52
C LEU A 222 15.28 -10.18 -3.26
N VAL A 223 14.99 -10.69 -2.07
CA VAL A 223 15.43 -10.09 -0.80
C VAL A 223 16.95 -10.13 -0.63
N THR A 224 17.60 -11.19 -1.09
CA THR A 224 19.06 -11.40 -0.93
C THR A 224 19.88 -10.90 -2.13
N ARG A 225 19.25 -10.61 -3.25
CA ARG A 225 19.89 -10.30 -4.53
C ARG A 225 20.94 -9.19 -4.42
N SER A 226 20.60 -8.06 -3.80
CA SER A 226 21.52 -6.91 -3.69
C SER A 226 22.82 -7.23 -2.95
N GLU A 227 22.76 -8.18 -2.01
CA GLU A 227 23.94 -8.65 -1.29
C GLU A 227 24.80 -9.57 -2.18
N ILE A 228 24.14 -10.47 -2.94
CA ILE A 228 24.81 -11.42 -3.83
C ILE A 228 25.46 -10.67 -5.00
N GLU A 229 24.81 -9.66 -5.56
CA GLU A 229 25.36 -8.80 -6.62
C GLU A 229 26.61 -8.04 -6.15
N ARG A 230 26.63 -7.55 -4.90
CA ARG A 230 27.82 -6.91 -4.32
C ARG A 230 29.01 -7.86 -4.18
N LEU A 231 28.77 -9.15 -4.06
CA LEU A 231 29.81 -10.18 -4.04
C LEU A 231 30.33 -10.52 -5.45
N GLY A 232 29.69 -10.02 -6.51
CA GLY A 232 30.08 -10.28 -7.89
C GLY A 232 29.89 -11.73 -8.36
N VAL A 233 29.04 -12.50 -7.68
CA VAL A 233 28.83 -13.94 -7.98
C VAL A 233 27.55 -14.21 -8.74
N LEU A 234 26.77 -13.18 -9.08
CA LEU A 234 25.51 -13.29 -9.80
C LEU A 234 25.59 -12.49 -11.11
N ASP A 235 25.54 -13.18 -12.24
CA ASP A 235 25.59 -12.60 -13.60
C ASP A 235 24.35 -13.01 -14.40
N VAL A 236 23.18 -12.83 -13.78
CA VAL A 236 21.87 -13.05 -14.43
C VAL A 236 20.90 -11.94 -14.05
N SER A 237 20.02 -11.56 -14.99
CA SER A 237 19.01 -10.53 -14.73
C SER A 237 17.96 -11.00 -13.71
N ILE A 238 17.19 -10.07 -13.16
CA ILE A 238 16.05 -10.40 -12.25
C ILE A 238 15.06 -11.29 -13.01
N GLU A 239 14.71 -10.91 -14.23
CA GLU A 239 13.74 -11.62 -15.07
C GLU A 239 14.18 -13.05 -15.35
N GLN A 240 15.46 -13.26 -15.70
CA GLN A 240 16.03 -14.59 -15.94
C GLN A 240 16.02 -15.45 -14.67
N SER A 241 16.43 -14.86 -13.54
CA SER A 241 16.44 -15.57 -12.26
C SER A 241 15.04 -16.02 -11.84
N VAL A 242 14.07 -15.11 -11.97
CA VAL A 242 12.68 -15.37 -11.59
C VAL A 242 12.03 -16.40 -12.50
N ASP A 243 12.30 -16.38 -13.82
CA ASP A 243 11.82 -17.39 -14.75
C ASP A 243 12.39 -18.78 -14.42
N GLU A 244 13.68 -18.90 -14.14
CA GLU A 244 14.30 -20.19 -13.78
C GLU A 244 13.77 -20.73 -12.44
N LEU A 245 13.57 -19.85 -11.45
CA LEU A 245 12.98 -20.25 -10.17
C LEU A 245 11.52 -20.69 -10.34
N ALA A 246 10.74 -19.99 -11.17
CA ALA A 246 9.36 -20.37 -11.47
C ALA A 246 9.28 -21.74 -12.15
N ARG A 247 10.13 -21.99 -13.15
CA ARG A 247 10.21 -23.30 -13.82
C ARG A 247 10.65 -24.40 -12.87
N THR A 248 11.55 -24.11 -11.95
CA THR A 248 12.00 -25.08 -10.95
C THR A 248 10.87 -25.42 -9.96
N ALA A 249 10.14 -24.42 -9.49
CA ALA A 249 8.96 -24.64 -8.66
C ALA A 249 7.88 -25.44 -9.40
N LEU A 250 7.65 -25.13 -10.68
CA LEU A 250 6.69 -25.86 -11.51
C LEU A 250 7.06 -27.35 -11.63
N ARG A 251 8.34 -27.68 -11.89
CA ARG A 251 8.81 -29.08 -11.90
C ARG A 251 8.61 -29.77 -10.55
N ALA A 252 8.74 -29.06 -9.44
CA ALA A 252 8.54 -29.61 -8.10
C ALA A 252 7.06 -29.77 -7.72
N LEU A 253 6.18 -28.97 -8.29
CA LEU A 253 4.73 -28.96 -8.01
C LEU A 253 3.93 -29.79 -9.03
N GLY A 254 4.48 -30.08 -10.19
CA GLY A 254 3.84 -30.90 -11.22
C GLY A 254 3.67 -32.36 -10.78
N THR A 255 2.77 -33.05 -11.47
CA THR A 255 2.50 -34.50 -11.30
C THR A 255 3.48 -35.34 -12.12
#